data_88cb59df19c0c75db2038879932a974c
#
_entry.id   88cb59df19c0c75db2038879932a974c
#
_cell.length_a   1.000
_cell.length_b   1.000
_cell.length_c   1.000
_cell.angle_alpha   90.00
_cell.angle_beta   90.00
_cell.angle_gamma   90.00
#
_symmetry.space_group_name_H-M   'P 1'
#
loop_
_entity.id
_entity.type
_entity.pdbx_description
1 polymer ?
#
loop_
_entity_poly.entity_id
_entity_poly.type
_entity_poly.pdbx_seq_one_letter_code
_entity_poly.pdbx_strand_id
1 'polypeptide(L)'
;QQAQIADILTDYTRMIHKCRPEALRPETYHAANYREGSRVLAEVGRVMQTAQDLYDELERVAPEILPAYVALVWYPAMGTMNVLKLQLLSGMNHYLAEIGALSANDYAKEAKACLDADQKIIEQYHRTDDARWYGMGLSQHIGFTNWNEDECKNPLLMQVLPLQKQAVIATVDGTMQHVEGSPWLNQRMTISDFLNPECECASISLYSRSELPASFRVIEKPEWIVLSAMDGTLDGEEHKRLTIDVTVDESALAMALTDGRTQGMIRLELPAGICKISVPVDRSTYEYGNNTFADTQGWIAIEAEHYSRCKDGFDREGQPMQWKCLAGYGKTLSAMKAFPTDSYADAENGAPYIEYSIVTKQAGDYEAEFYMQPSNPVTTENRLQYAVSVNDVQMQI
;
A
#
# COMPACT_ATOMS: atom_id res chain seq x y z
N GLN A 1 -6.33 13.19 -26.24
CA GLN A 1 -7.58 13.27 -25.44
C GLN A 1 -8.25 11.90 -25.27
N GLN A 2 -8.55 11.15 -26.38
CA GLN A 2 -9.22 9.82 -26.25
C GLN A 2 -8.42 8.83 -25.40
N ALA A 3 -7.10 8.74 -25.59
CA ALA A 3 -6.22 7.91 -24.77
C ALA A 3 -6.23 8.35 -23.31
N GLN A 4 -6.13 9.65 -23.04
CA GLN A 4 -6.16 10.20 -21.69
C GLN A 4 -7.49 9.88 -20.96
N ILE A 5 -8.63 9.98 -21.68
CA ILE A 5 -9.94 9.58 -21.13
C ILE A 5 -9.94 8.09 -20.78
N ALA A 6 -9.44 7.24 -21.68
CA ALA A 6 -9.35 5.82 -21.44
C ALA A 6 -8.45 5.47 -20.25
N ASP A 7 -7.32 6.16 -20.12
CA ASP A 7 -6.39 5.99 -19.01
C ASP A 7 -7.03 6.40 -17.67
N ILE A 8 -7.72 7.56 -17.61
CA ILE A 8 -8.44 8.00 -16.40
C ILE A 8 -9.50 6.98 -16.00
N LEU A 9 -10.34 6.54 -16.97
CA LEU A 9 -11.37 5.53 -16.71
C LEU A 9 -10.78 4.22 -16.20
N THR A 10 -9.68 3.77 -16.79
CA THR A 10 -8.99 2.54 -16.39
C THR A 10 -8.41 2.69 -15.00
N ASP A 11 -7.72 3.78 -14.72
CA ASP A 11 -7.00 3.99 -13.46
C ASP A 11 -7.95 4.10 -12.27
N TYR A 12 -8.98 4.97 -12.34
CA TYR A 12 -9.88 5.10 -11.18
C TYR A 12 -10.72 3.85 -10.97
N THR A 13 -11.19 3.19 -12.04
CA THR A 13 -11.97 1.95 -11.92
C THR A 13 -11.14 0.82 -11.34
N ARG A 14 -9.87 0.70 -11.73
CA ARG A 14 -8.93 -0.24 -11.13
C ARG A 14 -8.74 0.00 -9.64
N MET A 15 -8.64 1.24 -9.22
CA MET A 15 -8.44 1.58 -7.80
C MET A 15 -9.67 1.24 -6.96
N ILE A 16 -10.88 1.61 -7.41
CA ILE A 16 -12.11 1.29 -6.67
C ILE A 16 -12.52 -0.18 -6.75
N HIS A 17 -12.04 -0.90 -7.75
CA HIS A 17 -12.28 -2.33 -7.87
C HIS A 17 -11.68 -3.12 -6.70
N LYS A 18 -10.57 -2.66 -6.14
CA LYS A 18 -9.88 -3.31 -5.03
C LYS A 18 -10.68 -3.28 -3.72
N CYS A 19 -11.48 -2.26 -3.51
CA CYS A 19 -12.36 -2.13 -2.35
C CYS A 19 -13.59 -1.28 -2.70
N ARG A 20 -14.77 -1.77 -2.38
CA ARG A 20 -16.01 -1.01 -2.60
C ARG A 20 -16.00 0.27 -1.76
N PRO A 21 -16.45 1.42 -2.29
CA PRO A 21 -16.52 2.67 -1.54
C PRO A 21 -17.23 2.55 -0.18
N GLU A 22 -18.30 1.75 -0.10
CA GLU A 22 -19.06 1.53 1.12
C GLU A 22 -18.29 0.72 2.18
N ALA A 23 -17.31 -0.06 1.76
CA ALA A 23 -16.46 -0.87 2.63
C ALA A 23 -15.15 -0.17 3.02
N LEU A 24 -14.85 0.98 2.41
CA LEU A 24 -13.65 1.74 2.72
C LEU A 24 -13.64 2.20 4.18
N ARG A 25 -12.49 2.03 4.84
CA ARG A 25 -12.21 2.45 6.21
C ARG A 25 -10.79 3.03 6.24
N PRO A 26 -10.44 3.80 7.28
CA PRO A 26 -9.06 4.27 7.47
C PRO A 26 -8.00 3.16 7.47
N GLU A 27 -8.40 1.95 7.88
CA GLU A 27 -7.53 0.77 8.00
C GLU A 27 -7.49 -0.10 6.73
N THR A 28 -8.27 0.22 5.69
CA THR A 28 -8.34 -0.57 4.44
C THR A 28 -6.97 -0.70 3.78
N TYR A 29 -6.20 0.38 3.79
CA TYR A 29 -4.80 0.40 3.36
C TYR A 29 -3.93 0.71 4.56
N HIS A 30 -2.92 -0.12 4.79
CA HIS A 30 -2.09 0.04 5.97
C HIS A 30 -1.26 1.34 5.88
N ALA A 31 -1.34 2.19 6.91
CA ALA A 31 -0.68 3.50 6.91
C ALA A 31 0.85 3.41 6.87
N ALA A 32 1.45 2.40 7.53
CA ALA A 32 2.90 2.24 7.66
C ALA A 32 3.45 1.05 6.87
N ASN A 33 2.94 -0.18 7.08
CA ASN A 33 3.50 -1.39 6.51
C ASN A 33 3.58 -1.32 4.98
N TYR A 34 4.73 -1.71 4.44
CA TYR A 34 5.02 -1.72 3.01
C TYR A 34 4.81 -0.37 2.31
N ARG A 35 4.72 0.72 3.06
CA ARG A 35 4.36 2.07 2.54
C ARG A 35 3.02 2.06 1.77
N GLU A 36 2.13 1.12 2.08
CA GLU A 36 0.90 0.89 1.30
C GLU A 36 0.04 2.16 1.21
N GLY A 37 -0.28 2.76 2.35
CA GLY A 37 -1.13 3.97 2.40
C GLY A 37 -0.55 5.13 1.61
N SER A 38 0.76 5.42 1.76
CA SER A 38 1.42 6.52 1.04
C SER A 38 1.51 6.27 -0.47
N ARG A 39 1.76 5.02 -0.90
CA ARG A 39 1.76 4.66 -2.32
C ARG A 39 0.39 4.83 -2.97
N VAL A 40 -0.65 4.33 -2.32
CA VAL A 40 -2.03 4.47 -2.82
C VAL A 40 -2.46 5.92 -2.81
N LEU A 41 -2.09 6.71 -1.79
CA LEU A 41 -2.38 8.15 -1.74
C LEU A 41 -1.72 8.92 -2.90
N ALA A 42 -0.48 8.59 -3.24
CA ALA A 42 0.21 9.18 -4.40
C ALA A 42 -0.49 8.81 -5.72
N GLU A 43 -0.96 7.58 -5.87
CA GLU A 43 -1.70 7.12 -7.05
C GLU A 43 -3.07 7.84 -7.18
N VAL A 44 -3.80 8.00 -6.07
CA VAL A 44 -5.03 8.80 -6.01
C VAL A 44 -4.77 10.24 -6.47
N GLY A 45 -3.72 10.86 -5.93
CA GLY A 45 -3.33 12.21 -6.30
C GLY A 45 -3.04 12.35 -7.79
N ARG A 46 -2.33 11.39 -8.38
CA ARG A 46 -2.03 11.35 -9.80
C ARG A 46 -3.30 11.25 -10.66
N VAL A 47 -4.23 10.37 -10.31
CA VAL A 47 -5.49 10.20 -11.06
C VAL A 47 -6.33 11.47 -11.00
N MET A 48 -6.47 12.07 -9.81
CA MET A 48 -7.21 13.33 -9.64
C MET A 48 -6.58 14.47 -10.44
N GLN A 49 -5.24 14.60 -10.43
CA GLN A 49 -4.53 15.62 -11.17
C GLN A 49 -4.71 15.43 -12.67
N THR A 50 -4.55 14.20 -13.19
CA THR A 50 -4.73 13.92 -14.63
C THR A 50 -6.16 14.23 -15.08
N ALA A 51 -7.17 13.92 -14.25
CA ALA A 51 -8.56 14.24 -14.56
C ALA A 51 -8.80 15.76 -14.57
N GLN A 52 -8.20 16.50 -13.66
CA GLN A 52 -8.33 17.94 -13.61
C GLN A 52 -7.58 18.61 -14.77
N ASP A 53 -6.38 18.19 -15.08
CA ASP A 53 -5.59 18.75 -16.21
C ASP A 53 -6.33 18.60 -17.54
N LEU A 54 -6.98 17.44 -17.75
CA LEU A 54 -7.80 17.22 -18.94
C LEU A 54 -9.07 18.08 -18.93
N TYR A 55 -9.69 18.30 -17.77
CA TYR A 55 -10.80 19.24 -17.62
C TYR A 55 -10.40 20.63 -18.09
N ASP A 56 -9.30 21.16 -17.56
CA ASP A 56 -8.80 22.52 -17.86
C ASP A 56 -8.38 22.64 -19.34
N GLU A 57 -7.85 21.57 -19.94
CA GLU A 57 -7.56 21.52 -21.37
C GLU A 57 -8.85 21.59 -22.20
N LEU A 58 -9.84 20.75 -21.91
CA LEU A 58 -11.10 20.68 -22.66
C LEU A 58 -11.91 21.98 -22.55
N GLU A 59 -11.94 22.59 -21.38
CA GLU A 59 -12.59 23.90 -21.20
C GLU A 59 -12.04 24.95 -22.15
N ARG A 60 -10.75 24.89 -22.47
CA ARG A 60 -10.07 25.86 -23.35
C ARG A 60 -10.15 25.48 -24.83
N VAL A 61 -10.03 24.20 -25.21
CA VAL A 61 -9.83 23.81 -26.61
C VAL A 61 -11.01 23.08 -27.25
N ALA A 62 -11.94 22.56 -26.45
CA ALA A 62 -13.10 21.79 -26.92
C ALA A 62 -14.27 21.86 -25.92
N PRO A 63 -14.77 23.11 -25.63
CA PRO A 63 -15.80 23.31 -24.62
C PRO A 63 -17.10 22.55 -24.92
N GLU A 64 -17.36 22.18 -26.18
CA GLU A 64 -18.56 21.46 -26.60
C GLU A 64 -18.60 20.01 -26.09
N ILE A 65 -17.44 19.39 -25.81
CA ILE A 65 -17.37 18.03 -25.26
C ILE A 65 -17.20 18.02 -23.72
N LEU A 66 -16.88 19.16 -23.12
CA LEU A 66 -16.67 19.28 -21.68
C LEU A 66 -17.85 18.76 -20.85
N PRO A 67 -19.13 19.06 -21.19
CA PRO A 67 -20.25 18.53 -20.41
C PRO A 67 -20.30 17.00 -20.34
N ALA A 68 -20.03 16.33 -21.48
CA ALA A 68 -19.99 14.88 -21.54
C ALA A 68 -18.80 14.33 -20.73
N TYR A 69 -17.63 14.96 -20.84
CA TYR A 69 -16.46 14.59 -20.05
C TYR A 69 -16.73 14.73 -18.56
N VAL A 70 -17.29 15.83 -18.12
CA VAL A 70 -17.64 16.06 -16.70
C VAL A 70 -18.59 14.99 -16.20
N ALA A 71 -19.66 14.71 -16.93
CA ALA A 71 -20.68 13.76 -16.49
C ALA A 71 -20.21 12.30 -16.47
N LEU A 72 -19.39 11.89 -17.43
CA LEU A 72 -19.05 10.49 -17.64
C LEU A 72 -17.66 10.10 -17.11
N VAL A 73 -16.75 11.05 -16.89
CA VAL A 73 -15.36 10.77 -16.53
C VAL A 73 -14.93 11.55 -15.30
N TRP A 74 -14.95 12.90 -15.38
CA TRP A 74 -14.40 13.74 -14.33
C TRP A 74 -15.13 13.58 -13.00
N TYR A 75 -16.46 13.69 -12.99
CA TYR A 75 -17.27 13.61 -11.77
C TYR A 75 -17.14 12.23 -11.09
N PRO A 76 -17.33 11.07 -11.77
CA PRO A 76 -17.15 9.79 -11.13
C PRO A 76 -15.70 9.56 -10.67
N ALA A 77 -14.70 9.95 -11.44
CA ALA A 77 -13.30 9.80 -11.04
C ALA A 77 -12.96 10.69 -9.83
N MET A 78 -13.28 11.97 -9.88
CA MET A 78 -12.97 12.90 -8.79
C MET A 78 -13.72 12.55 -7.50
N GLY A 79 -15.02 12.22 -7.59
CA GLY A 79 -15.83 11.85 -6.43
C GLY A 79 -15.31 10.58 -5.73
N THR A 80 -15.07 9.51 -6.50
CA THR A 80 -14.57 8.25 -5.92
C THR A 80 -13.15 8.37 -5.39
N MET A 81 -12.26 9.05 -6.10
CA MET A 81 -10.89 9.29 -5.63
C MET A 81 -10.86 10.18 -4.40
N ASN A 82 -11.75 11.17 -4.28
CA ASN A 82 -11.85 12.01 -3.09
C ASN A 82 -12.28 11.21 -1.84
N VAL A 83 -13.24 10.28 -1.98
CA VAL A 83 -13.63 9.37 -0.89
C VAL A 83 -12.47 8.48 -0.47
N LEU A 84 -11.75 7.91 -1.42
CA LEU A 84 -10.56 7.09 -1.14
C LEU A 84 -9.46 7.91 -0.47
N LYS A 85 -9.20 9.13 -0.95
CA LYS A 85 -8.24 10.07 -0.36
C LYS A 85 -8.57 10.39 1.09
N LEU A 86 -9.83 10.65 1.41
CA LEU A 86 -10.29 10.90 2.77
C LEU A 86 -9.94 9.75 3.71
N GLN A 87 -10.21 8.50 3.30
CA GLN A 87 -9.92 7.33 4.13
C GLN A 87 -8.42 7.11 4.32
N LEU A 88 -7.62 7.28 3.27
CA LEU A 88 -6.15 7.16 3.34
C LEU A 88 -5.54 8.20 4.27
N LEU A 89 -5.96 9.47 4.14
CA LEU A 89 -5.49 10.55 5.03
C LEU A 89 -5.92 10.32 6.47
N SER A 90 -7.11 9.78 6.70
CA SER A 90 -7.58 9.41 8.03
C SER A 90 -6.74 8.27 8.63
N GLY A 91 -6.38 7.26 7.84
CA GLY A 91 -5.48 6.18 8.27
C GLY A 91 -4.09 6.69 8.63
N MET A 92 -3.52 7.59 7.82
CA MET A 92 -2.24 8.24 8.12
C MET A 92 -2.33 9.11 9.38
N ASN A 93 -3.44 9.85 9.55
CA ASN A 93 -3.68 10.62 10.77
C ASN A 93 -3.71 9.72 12.01
N HIS A 94 -4.45 8.60 11.97
CA HIS A 94 -4.56 7.68 13.10
C HIS A 94 -3.17 7.11 13.48
N TYR A 95 -2.43 6.58 12.50
CA TYR A 95 -1.10 6.02 12.74
C TYR A 95 -0.13 7.06 13.36
N LEU A 96 -0.05 8.25 12.78
CA LEU A 96 0.86 9.28 13.26
C LEU A 96 0.42 9.85 14.63
N ALA A 97 -0.89 9.88 14.89
CA ALA A 97 -1.41 10.27 16.21
C ALA A 97 -1.09 9.23 17.29
N GLU A 98 -1.14 7.94 16.96
CA GLU A 98 -0.78 6.86 17.88
C GLU A 98 0.67 6.99 18.36
N ILE A 99 1.60 7.32 17.47
CA ILE A 99 3.00 7.57 17.82
C ILE A 99 3.26 8.99 18.35
N GLY A 100 2.24 9.85 18.40
CA GLY A 100 2.31 11.21 18.94
C GLY A 100 3.04 12.20 18.04
N ALA A 101 3.12 11.96 16.73
CA ALA A 101 3.75 12.84 15.75
C ALA A 101 2.84 14.04 15.41
N LEU A 102 3.37 15.28 15.49
CA LEU A 102 2.59 16.49 15.19
C LEU A 102 2.10 16.56 13.75
N SER A 103 2.77 15.91 12.81
CA SER A 103 2.31 15.78 11.41
C SER A 103 0.95 15.06 11.26
N ALA A 104 0.48 14.33 12.28
CA ALA A 104 -0.89 13.81 12.31
C ALA A 104 -1.92 14.92 12.11
N ASN A 105 -1.69 16.10 12.65
CA ASN A 105 -2.60 17.25 12.55
C ASN A 105 -2.70 17.79 11.12
N ASP A 106 -1.63 17.66 10.33
CA ASP A 106 -1.63 18.05 8.91
C ASP A 106 -2.50 17.10 8.09
N TYR A 107 -2.37 15.79 8.33
CA TYR A 107 -3.25 14.78 7.71
C TYR A 107 -4.71 14.97 8.11
N ALA A 108 -4.99 15.33 9.37
CA ALA A 108 -6.35 15.65 9.80
C ALA A 108 -6.93 16.87 9.06
N LYS A 109 -6.11 17.91 8.85
CA LYS A 109 -6.49 19.10 8.09
C LYS A 109 -6.77 18.78 6.62
N GLU A 110 -5.91 17.96 5.99
CA GLU A 110 -6.10 17.52 4.62
C GLU A 110 -7.33 16.61 4.46
N ALA A 111 -7.55 15.68 5.40
CA ALA A 111 -8.74 14.84 5.43
C ALA A 111 -10.02 15.68 5.53
N LYS A 112 -10.02 16.70 6.39
CA LYS A 112 -11.15 17.63 6.48
C LYS A 112 -11.37 18.39 5.18
N ALA A 113 -10.31 18.78 4.46
CA ALA A 113 -10.43 19.46 3.18
C ALA A 113 -11.07 18.57 2.10
N CYS A 114 -11.02 17.25 2.21
CA CYS A 114 -11.76 16.35 1.32
C CYS A 114 -13.29 16.50 1.43
N LEU A 115 -13.79 16.87 2.60
CA LEU A 115 -15.23 17.15 2.79
C LEU A 115 -15.66 18.39 2.00
N ASP A 116 -14.84 19.45 2.07
CA ASP A 116 -15.09 20.69 1.31
C ASP A 116 -14.90 20.45 -0.19
N ALA A 117 -13.96 19.59 -0.56
CA ALA A 117 -13.73 19.21 -1.96
C ALA A 117 -14.91 18.45 -2.55
N ASP A 118 -15.53 17.55 -1.79
CA ASP A 118 -16.71 16.81 -2.24
C ASP A 118 -17.86 17.74 -2.63
N GLN A 119 -18.14 18.76 -1.81
CA GLN A 119 -19.15 19.77 -2.12
C GLN A 119 -18.84 20.51 -3.43
N LYS A 120 -17.58 20.88 -3.67
CA LYS A 120 -17.16 21.56 -4.91
C LYS A 120 -17.30 20.67 -6.14
N ILE A 121 -16.97 19.38 -6.01
CA ILE A 121 -17.13 18.40 -7.09
C ILE A 121 -18.62 18.27 -7.46
N ILE A 122 -19.51 18.17 -6.47
CA ILE A 122 -20.96 18.11 -6.67
C ILE A 122 -21.47 19.40 -7.34
N GLU A 123 -21.08 20.57 -6.83
CA GLU A 123 -21.49 21.85 -7.40
C GLU A 123 -21.04 22.01 -8.85
N GLN A 124 -19.82 21.61 -9.17
CA GLN A 124 -19.28 21.67 -10.53
C GLN A 124 -20.10 20.79 -11.47
N TYR A 125 -20.41 19.56 -11.05
CA TYR A 125 -21.27 18.65 -11.83
C TYR A 125 -22.66 19.24 -12.04
N HIS A 126 -23.28 19.79 -11.00
CA HIS A 126 -24.63 20.38 -11.08
C HIS A 126 -24.72 21.63 -11.95
N ARG A 127 -23.63 22.39 -12.12
CA ARG A 127 -23.58 23.59 -12.96
C ARG A 127 -23.29 23.29 -14.42
N THR A 128 -22.80 22.09 -14.71
CA THR A 128 -22.41 21.71 -16.07
C THR A 128 -23.63 21.60 -16.99
N ASP A 129 -23.46 22.02 -18.27
CA ASP A 129 -24.48 21.93 -19.32
C ASP A 129 -25.79 22.62 -18.94
N ASP A 130 -25.68 23.92 -18.55
CA ASP A 130 -26.80 24.73 -18.09
C ASP A 130 -27.64 24.06 -16.97
N ALA A 131 -26.96 23.38 -16.06
CA ALA A 131 -27.55 22.66 -14.95
C ALA A 131 -28.47 21.50 -15.35
N ARG A 132 -28.25 20.89 -16.51
CA ARG A 132 -29.01 19.72 -16.99
C ARG A 132 -29.03 18.57 -15.98
N TRP A 133 -27.92 18.38 -15.26
CA TRP A 133 -27.74 17.29 -14.28
C TRP A 133 -28.00 17.71 -12.83
N TYR A 134 -28.61 18.90 -12.66
CA TYR A 134 -28.92 19.39 -11.31
C TYR A 134 -29.75 18.37 -10.52
N GLY A 135 -29.34 18.07 -9.30
CA GLY A 135 -30.01 17.10 -8.43
C GLY A 135 -29.57 15.64 -8.63
N MET A 136 -28.85 15.31 -9.70
CA MET A 136 -28.40 13.93 -9.93
C MET A 136 -27.23 13.50 -9.03
N GLY A 137 -26.46 14.45 -8.49
CA GLY A 137 -25.35 14.21 -7.57
C GLY A 137 -25.67 14.52 -6.11
N LEU A 138 -26.93 14.52 -5.69
CA LEU A 138 -27.34 14.81 -4.31
C LEU A 138 -27.22 13.60 -3.37
N SER A 139 -27.02 12.39 -3.90
CA SER A 139 -26.78 11.24 -3.06
C SER A 139 -25.49 11.42 -2.28
N GLN A 140 -25.50 10.99 -1.03
CA GLN A 140 -24.38 11.08 -0.13
C GLN A 140 -23.18 10.23 -0.65
N HIS A 141 -22.01 10.85 -0.83
CA HIS A 141 -20.80 10.17 -1.26
C HIS A 141 -20.01 9.66 -0.05
N ILE A 142 -19.83 10.53 0.95
CA ILE A 142 -19.00 10.25 2.13
C ILE A 142 -19.87 9.67 3.22
N GLY A 143 -19.43 8.56 3.82
CA GLY A 143 -20.10 7.89 4.92
C GLY A 143 -21.29 7.02 4.53
N PHE A 144 -21.60 6.90 3.23
CA PHE A 144 -22.60 5.96 2.76
C PHE A 144 -22.13 4.51 2.99
N THR A 145 -22.92 3.72 3.68
CA THR A 145 -22.62 2.32 3.97
C THR A 145 -23.72 1.37 3.48
N ASN A 146 -24.96 1.80 3.54
CA ASN A 146 -26.11 1.05 3.02
C ASN A 146 -27.34 1.98 2.83
N TRP A 147 -28.32 1.51 2.05
CA TRP A 147 -29.52 2.27 1.69
C TRP A 147 -30.49 2.55 2.84
N ASN A 148 -30.31 1.92 3.98
CA ASN A 148 -31.19 2.06 5.14
C ASN A 148 -30.65 3.04 6.20
N GLU A 149 -29.49 3.63 5.99
CA GLU A 149 -28.87 4.56 6.92
C GLU A 149 -28.81 5.97 6.31
N ASP A 150 -29.43 6.93 7.00
CA ASP A 150 -29.42 8.35 6.61
C ASP A 150 -28.25 9.12 7.26
N GLU A 151 -27.45 8.45 8.10
CA GLU A 151 -26.37 9.09 8.83
C GLU A 151 -25.07 9.15 8.04
N CYS A 152 -24.50 10.35 7.96
CA CYS A 152 -23.19 10.59 7.39
C CYS A 152 -22.11 10.22 8.40
N LYS A 153 -21.46 9.07 8.22
CA LYS A 153 -20.37 8.60 9.09
C LYS A 153 -19.04 9.05 8.53
N ASN A 154 -18.54 10.19 8.97
CA ASN A 154 -17.20 10.63 8.65
C ASN A 154 -16.16 9.88 9.52
N PRO A 155 -14.96 9.60 9.01
CA PRO A 155 -13.87 9.10 9.83
C PRO A 155 -13.58 10.05 11.00
N LEU A 156 -13.34 9.49 12.18
CA LEU A 156 -12.81 10.26 13.30
C LEU A 156 -11.42 10.75 12.98
N LEU A 157 -11.13 12.02 13.26
CA LEU A 157 -9.81 12.60 13.08
C LEU A 157 -9.18 12.87 14.44
N MET A 158 -7.95 12.41 14.61
CA MET A 158 -7.18 12.54 15.84
C MET A 158 -6.42 13.86 15.86
N GLN A 159 -6.29 14.46 17.04
CA GLN A 159 -5.47 15.65 17.28
C GLN A 159 -4.34 15.32 18.25
N VAL A 160 -3.13 15.70 17.90
CA VAL A 160 -1.94 15.55 18.74
C VAL A 160 -1.59 16.90 19.35
N LEU A 161 -1.47 16.93 20.69
CA LEU A 161 -1.01 18.11 21.41
C LEU A 161 0.53 18.07 21.51
N PRO A 162 1.23 19.20 21.30
CA PRO A 162 2.66 19.25 21.38
C PRO A 162 3.16 19.01 22.82
N LEU A 163 4.24 18.24 22.93
CA LEU A 163 4.94 18.08 24.21
C LEU A 163 5.67 19.36 24.58
N GLN A 164 5.73 19.66 25.88
CA GLN A 164 6.41 20.86 26.44
C GLN A 164 7.93 20.68 26.60
N LYS A 165 8.50 19.67 25.92
CA LYS A 165 9.93 19.39 25.88
C LYS A 165 10.35 19.03 24.49
N GLN A 166 11.61 19.20 24.13
CA GLN A 166 12.14 18.73 22.85
C GLN A 166 11.91 17.21 22.72
N ALA A 167 11.23 16.80 21.65
CA ALA A 167 10.91 15.40 21.44
C ALA A 167 10.80 15.07 19.94
N VAL A 168 11.48 14.01 19.55
CA VAL A 168 11.47 13.45 18.20
C VAL A 168 11.23 11.94 18.32
N ILE A 169 10.46 11.39 17.40
CA ILE A 169 10.30 9.96 17.23
C ILE A 169 10.87 9.54 15.88
N ALA A 170 11.59 8.43 15.86
CA ALA A 170 12.15 7.84 14.65
C ALA A 170 11.33 6.59 14.26
N THR A 171 11.12 6.39 12.96
CA THR A 171 10.46 5.21 12.39
C THR A 171 11.35 4.61 11.31
N VAL A 172 11.18 3.32 11.04
CA VAL A 172 11.67 2.69 9.81
C VAL A 172 10.51 2.63 8.84
N ASP A 173 10.63 3.36 7.72
CA ASP A 173 9.56 3.47 6.74
C ASP A 173 9.22 2.11 6.12
N GLY A 174 7.94 1.85 5.96
CA GLY A 174 7.43 0.55 5.49
C GLY A 174 7.18 -0.45 6.60
N THR A 175 7.38 -0.06 7.87
CA THR A 175 7.15 -0.90 9.05
C THR A 175 6.39 -0.12 10.14
N MET A 176 5.94 -0.84 11.17
CA MET A 176 5.35 -0.23 12.38
C MET A 176 6.41 0.11 13.44
N GLN A 177 7.69 -0.13 13.15
CA GLN A 177 8.75 0.12 14.12
C GLN A 177 8.94 1.61 14.37
N HIS A 178 8.96 2.00 15.62
CA HIS A 178 9.24 3.38 16.02
C HIS A 178 9.95 3.43 17.36
N VAL A 179 10.76 4.44 17.58
CA VAL A 179 11.45 4.73 18.86
C VAL A 179 11.62 6.21 19.06
N GLU A 180 11.55 6.67 20.30
CA GLU A 180 11.85 8.06 20.69
C GLU A 180 13.24 8.25 21.31
N GLY A 181 13.99 7.15 21.43
CA GLY A 181 15.21 7.09 22.20
C GLY A 181 14.92 7.06 23.70
N SER A 182 15.77 6.40 24.46
CA SER A 182 15.71 6.42 25.92
C SER A 182 17.04 5.97 26.48
N PRO A 183 17.60 6.66 27.48
CA PRO A 183 18.80 6.18 28.15
C PRO A 183 18.55 4.92 28.99
N TRP A 184 17.28 4.62 29.33
CA TRP A 184 16.90 3.53 30.22
C TRP A 184 16.38 2.30 29.46
N LEU A 185 15.89 2.48 28.23
CA LEU A 185 15.33 1.42 27.41
C LEU A 185 16.28 1.11 26.24
N ASN A 186 16.59 -0.16 26.06
CA ASN A 186 17.37 -0.60 24.91
C ASN A 186 16.48 -0.70 23.67
N GLN A 187 15.99 0.44 23.21
CA GLN A 187 15.12 0.53 22.04
C GLN A 187 15.93 0.32 20.76
N ARG A 188 15.45 -0.60 19.93
CA ARG A 188 16.07 -0.94 18.65
C ARG A 188 15.04 -0.97 17.55
N MET A 189 15.46 -0.59 16.36
CA MET A 189 14.75 -0.83 15.11
C MET A 189 15.63 -1.64 14.16
N THR A 190 15.03 -2.19 13.12
CA THR A 190 15.75 -2.95 12.09
C THR A 190 15.29 -2.51 10.71
N ILE A 191 16.23 -2.10 9.88
CA ILE A 191 16.01 -1.90 8.44
C ILE A 191 16.28 -3.23 7.77
N SER A 192 15.24 -3.94 7.45
CA SER A 192 15.33 -5.28 6.88
C SER A 192 15.35 -5.31 5.35
N ASP A 193 15.15 -4.18 4.73
CA ASP A 193 15.02 -4.00 3.28
C ASP A 193 16.22 -4.59 2.53
N PHE A 194 17.43 -4.43 3.05
CA PHE A 194 18.67 -4.92 2.42
C PHE A 194 18.94 -6.41 2.56
N LEU A 195 18.04 -7.16 3.20
CA LEU A 195 18.01 -8.62 3.07
C LEU A 195 17.49 -9.04 1.68
N ASN A 196 16.79 -8.15 0.98
CA ASN A 196 16.55 -8.27 -0.44
C ASN A 196 17.72 -7.61 -1.20
N PRO A 197 18.50 -8.38 -1.99
CA PRO A 197 19.64 -7.84 -2.72
C PRO A 197 19.26 -6.81 -3.80
N GLU A 198 18.01 -6.78 -4.25
CA GLU A 198 17.50 -5.82 -5.23
C GLU A 198 17.03 -4.50 -4.58
N CYS A 199 17.03 -4.40 -3.24
CA CYS A 199 16.66 -3.16 -2.57
C CYS A 199 17.83 -2.18 -2.59
N GLU A 200 17.65 -1.07 -3.29
CA GLU A 200 18.66 -0.03 -3.43
C GLU A 200 18.60 1.02 -2.31
N CYS A 201 17.41 1.25 -1.74
CA CYS A 201 17.18 2.32 -0.77
C CYS A 201 16.12 1.95 0.25
N ALA A 202 16.43 2.19 1.51
CA ALA A 202 15.49 2.21 2.63
C ALA A 202 15.41 3.62 3.20
N SER A 203 14.51 3.89 4.15
CA SER A 203 14.43 5.21 4.76
C SER A 203 14.04 5.15 6.25
N ILE A 204 14.55 6.15 6.97
CA ILE A 204 14.22 6.46 8.36
C ILE A 204 13.48 7.79 8.34
N SER A 205 12.26 7.84 8.86
CA SER A 205 11.57 9.12 9.07
C SER A 205 11.64 9.55 10.52
N LEU A 206 11.92 10.82 10.71
CA LEU A 206 11.92 11.50 11.99
C LEU A 206 10.72 12.42 12.05
N TYR A 207 9.96 12.36 13.13
CA TYR A 207 8.78 13.19 13.33
C TYR A 207 8.91 14.00 14.61
N SER A 208 8.58 15.29 14.55
CA SER A 208 8.49 16.12 15.74
C SER A 208 7.27 15.77 16.58
N ARG A 209 7.44 15.75 17.90
CA ARG A 209 6.39 15.62 18.92
C ARG A 209 6.21 16.90 19.74
N SER A 210 6.98 17.94 19.41
CA SER A 210 7.03 19.21 20.11
C SER A 210 7.20 20.34 19.11
N GLU A 211 6.71 21.53 19.43
CA GLU A 211 6.96 22.77 18.68
C GLU A 211 8.37 23.34 18.99
N LEU A 212 9.02 22.85 20.03
CA LEU A 212 10.38 23.25 20.35
C LEU A 212 11.36 22.63 19.36
N PRO A 213 12.30 23.43 18.81
CA PRO A 213 13.33 22.90 17.90
C PRO A 213 14.12 21.77 18.54
N ALA A 214 14.21 20.65 17.84
CA ALA A 214 14.82 19.43 18.32
C ALA A 214 15.78 18.86 17.27
N SER A 215 17.05 18.71 17.63
CA SER A 215 18.09 18.24 16.73
C SER A 215 18.27 16.72 16.85
N PHE A 216 18.72 16.11 15.75
CA PHE A 216 19.22 14.74 15.72
C PHE A 216 20.66 14.73 15.18
N ARG A 217 21.40 13.68 15.47
CA ARG A 217 22.73 13.44 14.92
C ARG A 217 23.03 11.95 14.84
N VAL A 218 23.58 11.51 13.69
CA VAL A 218 24.15 10.16 13.55
C VAL A 218 25.55 10.18 14.18
N ILE A 219 25.74 9.43 15.25
CA ILE A 219 27.00 9.38 16.00
C ILE A 219 27.89 8.19 15.57
N GLU A 220 27.30 7.16 14.95
CA GLU A 220 28.04 5.98 14.51
C GLU A 220 27.27 5.29 13.35
N LYS A 221 28.00 4.86 12.35
CA LYS A 221 27.51 3.97 11.27
C LYS A 221 28.69 3.23 10.66
N PRO A 222 28.48 2.04 10.03
CA PRO A 222 29.48 1.39 9.18
C PRO A 222 29.83 2.24 7.95
N GLU A 223 31.03 2.03 7.38
CA GLU A 223 31.45 2.74 6.16
C GLU A 223 30.56 2.41 4.96
N TRP A 224 30.12 1.18 4.84
CA TRP A 224 29.26 0.72 3.74
C TRP A 224 27.80 1.22 3.79
N ILE A 225 27.36 1.85 4.89
CA ILE A 225 26.06 2.53 4.95
C ILE A 225 26.24 3.99 4.56
N VAL A 226 25.47 4.45 3.58
CA VAL A 226 25.42 5.85 3.14
C VAL A 226 24.07 6.43 3.55
N LEU A 227 24.09 7.62 4.17
CA LEU A 227 22.90 8.33 4.64
C LEU A 227 22.80 9.68 3.93
N SER A 228 21.58 10.08 3.56
CA SER A 228 21.32 11.38 2.93
C SER A 228 21.52 12.57 3.90
N ALA A 229 21.45 12.34 5.21
CA ALA A 229 21.71 13.34 6.23
C ALA A 229 22.35 12.71 7.46
N MET A 230 23.34 13.41 8.05
CA MET A 230 24.04 12.99 9.26
C MET A 230 23.57 13.74 10.53
N ASP A 231 22.95 14.88 10.36
CA ASP A 231 22.37 15.72 11.39
C ASP A 231 21.26 16.59 10.81
N GLY A 232 20.49 17.22 11.68
CA GLY A 232 19.44 18.14 11.30
C GLY A 232 18.57 18.56 12.49
N THR A 233 17.59 19.40 12.21
CA THR A 233 16.67 19.94 13.23
C THR A 233 15.24 19.90 12.71
N LEU A 234 14.33 19.46 13.56
CA LEU A 234 12.88 19.58 13.36
C LEU A 234 12.37 20.69 14.28
N ASP A 235 11.43 21.50 13.83
CA ASP A 235 10.88 22.62 14.63
C ASP A 235 9.42 22.42 15.05
N GLY A 236 8.77 21.38 14.54
CA GLY A 236 7.36 21.07 14.88
C GLY A 236 6.31 21.98 14.24
N GLU A 237 6.72 23.05 13.56
CA GLU A 237 5.84 23.98 12.83
C GLU A 237 5.94 23.75 11.33
N GLU A 238 7.05 24.14 10.71
CA GLU A 238 7.31 23.98 9.27
C GLU A 238 8.01 22.66 8.95
N HIS A 239 8.93 22.22 9.80
CA HIS A 239 9.74 21.01 9.64
C HIS A 239 9.34 19.91 10.62
N LYS A 240 8.07 19.47 10.54
CA LYS A 240 7.52 18.42 11.41
C LYS A 240 8.05 17.04 11.09
N ARG A 241 8.55 16.82 9.88
CA ARG A 241 9.10 15.55 9.39
C ARG A 241 10.39 15.78 8.63
N LEU A 242 11.33 14.85 8.83
CA LEU A 242 12.54 14.72 8.01
C LEU A 242 12.73 13.24 7.66
N THR A 243 13.09 12.96 6.43
CA THR A 243 13.41 11.59 5.99
C THR A 243 14.90 11.49 5.69
N ILE A 244 15.54 10.44 6.18
CA ILE A 244 16.92 10.08 5.93
C ILE A 244 16.91 8.84 5.05
N ASP A 245 17.35 8.99 3.79
CA ASP A 245 17.54 7.86 2.92
C ASP A 245 18.77 7.07 3.35
N VAL A 246 18.64 5.76 3.32
CA VAL A 246 19.66 4.79 3.67
C VAL A 246 19.98 3.98 2.42
N THR A 247 21.19 4.07 1.95
CA THR A 247 21.69 3.29 0.80
C THR A 247 22.94 2.53 1.18
N VAL A 248 23.40 1.63 0.32
CA VAL A 248 24.56 0.77 0.55
C VAL A 248 25.62 1.07 -0.49
N ASP A 249 26.85 1.30 -0.04
CA ASP A 249 28.04 1.29 -0.89
C ASP A 249 28.47 -0.18 -1.10
N GLU A 250 28.16 -0.73 -2.25
CA GLU A 250 28.42 -2.15 -2.57
C GLU A 250 29.92 -2.48 -2.53
N SER A 251 30.80 -1.52 -2.85
CA SER A 251 32.26 -1.75 -2.80
C SER A 251 32.76 -1.88 -1.36
N ALA A 252 32.31 -1.03 -0.47
CA ALA A 252 32.62 -1.10 0.96
C ALA A 252 31.91 -2.29 1.62
N LEU A 253 30.67 -2.59 1.21
CA LEU A 253 29.92 -3.75 1.70
C LEU A 253 30.64 -5.05 1.40
N ALA A 254 31.18 -5.24 0.18
CA ALA A 254 31.89 -6.44 -0.23
C ALA A 254 33.05 -6.80 0.71
N MET A 255 33.70 -5.80 1.29
CA MET A 255 34.78 -6.01 2.28
C MET A 255 34.26 -6.39 3.69
N ALA A 256 33.00 -6.09 3.98
CA ALA A 256 32.38 -6.33 5.28
C ALA A 256 31.59 -7.66 5.30
N LEU A 257 31.36 -8.29 4.16
CA LEU A 257 30.62 -9.56 4.07
C LEU A 257 31.45 -10.74 4.59
N THR A 258 30.80 -11.59 5.38
CA THR A 258 31.31 -12.89 5.77
C THR A 258 30.25 -13.92 5.34
N ASP A 259 30.65 -14.86 4.49
CA ASP A 259 29.74 -15.86 3.89
C ASP A 259 28.47 -15.19 3.23
N GLY A 260 28.71 -14.07 2.56
CA GLY A 260 27.66 -13.31 1.90
C GLY A 260 26.75 -12.50 2.84
N ARG A 261 27.05 -12.41 4.13
CA ARG A 261 26.21 -11.73 5.12
C ARG A 261 26.99 -10.77 6.00
N THR A 262 26.32 -9.70 6.42
CA THR A 262 26.83 -8.79 7.44
C THR A 262 25.68 -8.10 8.16
N GLN A 263 25.99 -7.43 9.24
CA GLN A 263 25.03 -6.62 9.99
C GLN A 263 25.69 -5.33 10.45
N GLY A 264 25.10 -4.20 10.02
CA GLY A 264 25.51 -2.87 10.48
C GLY A 264 24.66 -2.38 11.66
N MET A 265 25.16 -1.32 12.29
CA MET A 265 24.44 -0.60 13.34
C MET A 265 24.57 0.89 13.10
N ILE A 266 23.44 1.57 12.93
CA ILE A 266 23.36 3.04 12.96
C ILE A 266 23.00 3.44 14.38
N ARG A 267 23.76 4.40 14.97
CA ARG A 267 23.42 5.00 16.25
C ARG A 267 23.00 6.45 16.02
N LEU A 268 21.73 6.70 16.26
CA LEU A 268 21.08 7.98 16.09
C LEU A 268 20.81 8.62 17.44
N GLU A 269 21.42 9.78 17.70
CA GLU A 269 21.18 10.57 18.88
C GLU A 269 19.92 11.43 18.67
N LEU A 270 18.96 11.28 19.56
CA LEU A 270 17.71 12.03 19.64
C LEU A 270 17.64 12.78 20.98
N PRO A 271 16.74 13.78 21.15
CA PRO A 271 16.61 14.49 22.42
C PRO A 271 16.40 13.62 23.65
N ALA A 272 15.70 12.50 23.50
CA ALA A 272 15.41 11.56 24.59
C ALA A 272 16.50 10.50 24.81
N GLY A 273 17.50 10.39 23.93
CA GLY A 273 18.58 9.41 24.03
C GLY A 273 18.96 8.78 22.69
N ILE A 274 19.74 7.69 22.74
CA ILE A 274 20.29 7.03 21.55
C ILE A 274 19.34 5.95 21.07
N CYS A 275 18.95 6.07 19.81
CA CYS A 275 18.28 5.02 19.04
C CYS A 275 19.32 4.15 18.32
N LYS A 276 19.16 2.83 18.35
CA LYS A 276 19.99 1.85 17.64
C LYS A 276 19.19 1.23 16.51
N ILE A 277 19.71 1.34 15.29
CA ILE A 277 19.05 0.80 14.10
C ILE A 277 19.97 -0.25 13.48
N SER A 278 19.53 -1.49 13.54
CA SER A 278 20.22 -2.63 12.94
C SER A 278 19.94 -2.67 11.43
N VAL A 279 20.98 -2.95 10.65
CA VAL A 279 20.89 -3.06 9.19
C VAL A 279 21.50 -4.39 8.78
N PRO A 280 20.74 -5.50 8.78
CA PRO A 280 21.20 -6.76 8.27
C PRO A 280 21.23 -6.73 6.74
N VAL A 281 22.24 -7.36 6.15
CA VAL A 281 22.42 -7.50 4.70
C VAL A 281 22.69 -8.96 4.37
N ASP A 282 22.01 -9.48 3.36
CA ASP A 282 22.24 -10.82 2.82
C ASP A 282 22.48 -10.72 1.30
N ARG A 283 23.69 -11.06 0.89
CA ARG A 283 24.15 -11.16 -0.50
C ARG A 283 24.59 -12.59 -0.81
N SER A 284 24.21 -13.56 0.04
CA SER A 284 24.51 -14.96 -0.22
C SER A 284 23.79 -15.39 -1.49
N THR A 285 24.54 -15.97 -2.41
CA THR A 285 24.01 -16.52 -3.65
C THR A 285 23.48 -17.93 -3.37
N TYR A 286 22.21 -18.14 -3.68
CA TYR A 286 21.62 -19.46 -3.73
C TYR A 286 21.34 -19.80 -5.19
N GLU A 287 21.72 -20.99 -5.63
CA GLU A 287 21.29 -21.48 -6.93
C GLU A 287 19.84 -21.97 -6.83
N TYR A 288 18.94 -21.15 -7.30
CA TYR A 288 17.52 -21.49 -7.43
C TYR A 288 17.17 -21.78 -8.89
N GLY A 289 16.22 -22.65 -9.12
CA GLY A 289 15.59 -22.80 -10.43
C GLY A 289 14.82 -21.52 -10.80
N ASN A 290 14.53 -21.36 -12.09
CA ASN A 290 13.71 -20.26 -12.59
C ASN A 290 12.34 -20.27 -11.89
N ASN A 291 11.80 -19.09 -11.58
CA ASN A 291 10.53 -18.93 -10.89
C ASN A 291 10.45 -19.65 -9.54
N THR A 292 11.55 -19.63 -8.78
CA THR A 292 11.59 -20.13 -7.40
C THR A 292 11.62 -18.94 -6.44
N PHE A 293 10.77 -18.98 -5.42
CA PHE A 293 10.63 -17.92 -4.41
C PHE A 293 11.39 -18.32 -3.15
N ALA A 294 12.28 -17.45 -2.71
CA ALA A 294 13.08 -17.69 -1.52
C ALA A 294 12.52 -16.91 -0.33
N ASP A 295 12.61 -17.54 0.83
CA ASP A 295 12.33 -16.91 2.12
C ASP A 295 13.21 -15.68 2.35
N THR A 296 12.57 -14.57 2.67
CA THR A 296 13.22 -13.36 3.14
C THR A 296 12.67 -13.03 4.53
N GLN A 297 13.49 -13.24 5.56
CA GLN A 297 13.13 -13.02 6.97
C GLN A 297 11.96 -13.87 7.49
N GLY A 298 11.79 -15.08 7.00
CA GLY A 298 10.68 -15.94 7.37
C GLY A 298 9.40 -15.69 6.57
N TRP A 299 9.46 -14.84 5.54
CA TRP A 299 8.33 -14.54 4.67
C TRP A 299 8.61 -14.92 3.22
N ILE A 300 7.62 -15.46 2.56
CA ILE A 300 7.61 -15.68 1.12
C ILE A 300 6.31 -15.06 0.60
N ALA A 301 6.42 -14.00 -0.20
CA ALA A 301 5.27 -13.35 -0.82
C ALA A 301 5.26 -13.66 -2.32
N ILE A 302 4.15 -14.14 -2.84
CA ILE A 302 4.03 -14.58 -4.24
C ILE A 302 2.75 -13.99 -4.83
N GLU A 303 2.88 -13.29 -5.95
CA GLU A 303 1.73 -12.92 -6.78
C GLU A 303 1.20 -14.14 -7.51
N ALA A 304 -0.12 -14.29 -7.57
CA ALA A 304 -0.75 -15.51 -8.08
C ALA A 304 -0.36 -15.86 -9.53
N GLU A 305 -0.07 -14.84 -10.36
CA GLU A 305 0.34 -14.99 -11.75
C GLU A 305 1.83 -15.37 -11.92
N HIS A 306 2.63 -15.28 -10.86
CA HIS A 306 4.05 -15.63 -10.89
C HIS A 306 4.29 -17.10 -10.53
N TYR A 307 3.50 -17.98 -11.04
CA TYR A 307 3.63 -19.42 -10.83
C TYR A 307 4.90 -20.01 -11.50
N SER A 308 5.42 -21.07 -10.91
CA SER A 308 6.55 -21.83 -11.48
C SER A 308 6.09 -22.74 -12.62
N ARG A 309 4.91 -23.33 -12.48
CA ARG A 309 4.29 -24.19 -13.49
C ARG A 309 2.77 -24.06 -13.43
N CYS A 310 2.15 -24.11 -14.61
CA CYS A 310 0.71 -24.21 -14.77
C CYS A 310 0.38 -25.43 -15.63
N LYS A 311 -0.62 -26.18 -15.26
CA LYS A 311 -1.06 -27.35 -16.02
C LYS A 311 -2.58 -27.29 -16.22
N ASP A 312 -2.98 -27.45 -17.46
CA ASP A 312 -4.38 -27.63 -17.83
C ASP A 312 -4.89 -28.98 -17.36
N GLY A 313 -6.19 -29.08 -17.17
CA GLY A 313 -6.86 -30.27 -16.67
C GLY A 313 -8.23 -30.46 -17.30
N PHE A 314 -9.06 -31.22 -16.59
CA PHE A 314 -10.41 -31.53 -17.02
C PHE A 314 -11.37 -31.42 -15.83
N ASP A 315 -12.64 -31.11 -16.13
CA ASP A 315 -13.70 -31.23 -15.15
C ASP A 315 -14.16 -32.69 -14.98
N ARG A 316 -15.15 -32.93 -14.12
CA ARG A 316 -15.72 -34.26 -13.88
C ARG A 316 -16.42 -34.89 -15.12
N GLU A 317 -16.79 -34.06 -16.06
CA GLU A 317 -17.42 -34.48 -17.30
C GLU A 317 -16.41 -34.66 -18.45
N GLY A 318 -15.11 -34.44 -18.15
CA GLY A 318 -14.03 -34.55 -19.13
C GLY A 318 -13.88 -33.33 -20.03
N GLN A 319 -14.50 -32.19 -19.70
CA GLN A 319 -14.32 -30.95 -20.45
C GLN A 319 -13.00 -30.28 -20.08
N PRO A 320 -12.29 -29.68 -21.04
CA PRO A 320 -11.02 -29.02 -20.75
C PRO A 320 -11.18 -27.84 -19.78
N MET A 321 -10.29 -27.76 -18.83
CA MET A 321 -10.16 -26.63 -17.89
C MET A 321 -8.74 -26.08 -17.87
N GLN A 322 -8.63 -24.75 -17.68
CA GLN A 322 -7.35 -24.05 -17.61
C GLN A 322 -7.40 -22.91 -16.62
N TRP A 323 -6.25 -22.58 -16.02
CA TRP A 323 -6.09 -21.35 -15.26
C TRP A 323 -5.81 -20.18 -16.19
N LYS A 324 -6.46 -19.04 -15.97
CA LYS A 324 -6.25 -17.79 -16.71
C LYS A 324 -5.88 -16.67 -15.76
N CYS A 325 -4.96 -15.84 -16.19
CA CYS A 325 -4.64 -14.59 -15.53
C CYS A 325 -5.70 -13.54 -15.87
N LEU A 326 -6.25 -12.93 -14.85
CA LEU A 326 -7.19 -11.81 -14.93
C LEU A 326 -6.45 -10.53 -14.56
N ALA A 327 -5.94 -9.85 -15.57
CA ALA A 327 -5.14 -8.64 -15.40
C ALA A 327 -5.89 -7.54 -14.64
N GLY A 328 -5.26 -6.96 -13.64
CA GLY A 328 -5.84 -5.89 -12.82
C GLY A 328 -6.87 -6.34 -11.77
N TYR A 329 -7.15 -7.63 -11.64
CA TYR A 329 -8.13 -8.17 -10.68
C TYR A 329 -7.53 -8.55 -9.33
N GLY A 330 -6.23 -8.51 -9.17
CA GLY A 330 -5.55 -8.75 -7.89
C GLY A 330 -5.62 -7.54 -6.95
N LYS A 331 -5.34 -7.75 -5.67
CA LYS A 331 -5.13 -6.63 -4.72
C LYS A 331 -3.94 -5.76 -5.15
N THR A 332 -2.92 -6.37 -5.71
CA THR A 332 -1.67 -5.74 -6.17
C THR A 332 -1.56 -5.71 -7.69
N LEU A 333 -1.55 -6.85 -8.34
CA LEU A 333 -1.37 -6.99 -9.79
C LEU A 333 -2.57 -7.66 -10.45
N SER A 334 -2.60 -8.99 -10.48
CA SER A 334 -3.58 -9.79 -11.21
C SER A 334 -4.17 -10.88 -10.31
N ALA A 335 -5.19 -11.55 -10.79
CA ALA A 335 -5.72 -12.75 -10.14
C ALA A 335 -5.65 -13.94 -11.08
N MET A 336 -5.57 -15.14 -10.53
CA MET A 336 -5.67 -16.39 -11.27
C MET A 336 -7.04 -17.01 -11.05
N LYS A 337 -7.69 -17.47 -12.12
CA LYS A 337 -8.98 -18.16 -12.06
C LYS A 337 -9.05 -19.34 -13.02
N ALA A 338 -9.61 -20.46 -12.58
CA ALA A 338 -9.88 -21.61 -13.43
C ALA A 338 -11.13 -21.37 -14.28
N PHE A 339 -11.06 -21.76 -15.55
CA PHE A 339 -12.14 -21.68 -16.55
C PHE A 339 -12.36 -23.02 -17.24
N PRO A 340 -13.61 -23.33 -17.64
CA PRO A 340 -14.83 -22.55 -17.45
C PRO A 340 -15.25 -22.40 -15.99
N THR A 341 -15.99 -21.33 -15.66
CA THR A 341 -16.35 -21.00 -14.25
C THR A 341 -17.54 -21.79 -13.73
N ASP A 342 -18.28 -22.44 -14.60
CA ASP A 342 -19.44 -23.28 -14.33
C ASP A 342 -19.10 -24.79 -14.27
N SER A 343 -17.83 -25.13 -14.42
CA SER A 343 -17.32 -26.50 -14.34
C SER A 343 -16.86 -26.86 -12.94
N TYR A 344 -16.94 -28.14 -12.60
CA TYR A 344 -16.46 -28.69 -11.35
C TYR A 344 -15.37 -29.73 -11.61
N ALA A 345 -14.16 -29.46 -11.14
CA ALA A 345 -13.02 -30.37 -11.22
C ALA A 345 -12.77 -31.09 -9.91
N ASP A 346 -12.20 -32.27 -10.00
CA ASP A 346 -11.79 -33.05 -8.84
C ASP A 346 -10.27 -32.91 -8.68
N ALA A 347 -9.82 -32.39 -7.55
CA ALA A 347 -8.41 -32.13 -7.29
C ALA A 347 -7.52 -33.38 -7.42
N GLU A 348 -8.08 -34.56 -7.11
CA GLU A 348 -7.36 -35.84 -7.19
C GLU A 348 -7.39 -36.46 -8.59
N ASN A 349 -8.31 -36.01 -9.48
CA ASN A 349 -8.61 -36.65 -10.76
C ASN A 349 -8.47 -35.71 -11.96
N GLY A 350 -7.33 -35.03 -12.06
CA GLY A 350 -6.98 -34.30 -13.28
C GLY A 350 -7.46 -32.87 -13.36
N ALA A 351 -7.82 -32.24 -12.24
CA ALA A 351 -8.07 -30.79 -12.17
C ALA A 351 -6.88 -29.98 -12.66
N PRO A 352 -7.11 -28.79 -13.24
CA PRO A 352 -6.02 -27.88 -13.57
C PRO A 352 -5.35 -27.37 -12.29
N TYR A 353 -4.02 -27.24 -12.28
CA TYR A 353 -3.31 -26.70 -11.13
C TYR A 353 -2.27 -25.64 -11.49
N ILE A 354 -1.95 -24.82 -10.55
CA ILE A 354 -0.82 -23.89 -10.56
C ILE A 354 0.13 -24.27 -9.43
N GLU A 355 1.43 -24.20 -9.70
CA GLU A 355 2.49 -24.66 -8.80
C GLU A 355 3.48 -23.52 -8.56
N TYR A 356 3.86 -23.35 -7.31
CA TYR A 356 4.84 -22.38 -6.87
C TYR A 356 6.02 -23.11 -6.23
N SER A 357 7.20 -22.94 -6.81
CA SER A 357 8.45 -23.47 -6.22
C SER A 357 8.93 -22.49 -5.15
N ILE A 358 9.09 -22.99 -3.94
CA ILE A 358 9.56 -22.20 -2.80
C ILE A 358 10.81 -22.83 -2.16
N VAL A 359 11.66 -21.99 -1.58
CA VAL A 359 12.82 -22.40 -0.80
C VAL A 359 12.80 -21.67 0.53
N THR A 360 12.80 -22.42 1.61
CA THR A 360 12.89 -21.87 2.97
C THR A 360 14.36 -21.88 3.43
N LYS A 361 14.82 -20.78 3.99
CA LYS A 361 16.19 -20.66 4.53
C LYS A 361 16.37 -21.34 5.87
N GLN A 362 15.27 -21.56 6.58
CA GLN A 362 15.25 -22.19 7.89
C GLN A 362 14.22 -23.34 7.91
N ALA A 363 14.53 -24.40 8.60
CA ALA A 363 13.55 -25.44 8.89
C ALA A 363 12.59 -24.96 9.99
N GLY A 364 11.30 -25.20 9.80
CA GLY A 364 10.27 -24.75 10.75
C GLY A 364 8.87 -24.97 10.22
N ASP A 365 7.89 -24.58 11.02
CA ASP A 365 6.50 -24.55 10.63
C ASP A 365 6.21 -23.22 9.93
N TYR A 366 5.50 -23.28 8.82
CA TYR A 366 5.09 -22.12 8.02
C TYR A 366 3.58 -22.10 7.90
N GLU A 367 3.00 -20.92 8.04
CA GLU A 367 1.59 -20.65 7.78
C GLU A 367 1.43 -20.12 6.35
N ALA A 368 0.49 -20.68 5.58
CA ALA A 368 0.18 -20.20 4.24
C ALA A 368 -1.12 -19.37 4.25
N GLU A 369 -1.03 -18.13 3.83
CA GLU A 369 -2.17 -17.22 3.72
C GLU A 369 -2.52 -16.99 2.24
N PHE A 370 -3.77 -17.31 1.87
CA PHE A 370 -4.27 -17.17 0.51
C PHE A 370 -5.22 -15.98 0.42
N TYR A 371 -4.86 -14.97 -0.35
CA TYR A 371 -5.72 -13.84 -0.66
C TYR A 371 -6.65 -14.18 -1.81
N MET A 372 -7.91 -14.40 -1.51
CA MET A 372 -8.92 -14.78 -2.49
C MET A 372 -9.98 -13.68 -2.61
N GLN A 373 -10.37 -13.38 -3.84
CA GLN A 373 -11.51 -12.48 -4.06
C GLN A 373 -12.82 -13.20 -3.70
N PRO A 374 -13.74 -12.52 -2.99
CA PRO A 374 -15.08 -13.03 -2.80
C PRO A 374 -15.75 -13.22 -4.15
N SER A 375 -16.23 -14.41 -4.43
CA SER A 375 -17.05 -14.66 -5.60
C SER A 375 -18.23 -15.54 -5.23
N ASN A 376 -19.39 -15.25 -5.82
CA ASN A 376 -20.55 -16.10 -5.66
C ASN A 376 -20.36 -17.37 -6.50
N PRO A 377 -20.79 -18.54 -6.03
CA PRO A 377 -20.82 -19.73 -6.86
C PRO A 377 -21.77 -19.51 -8.06
N VAL A 378 -21.38 -20.04 -9.22
CA VAL A 378 -22.18 -19.91 -10.43
C VAL A 378 -23.46 -20.76 -10.36
N THR A 379 -23.42 -21.84 -9.59
CA THR A 379 -24.54 -22.74 -9.34
C THR A 379 -24.89 -22.81 -7.85
N THR A 380 -26.13 -23.08 -7.52
CA THR A 380 -26.61 -23.22 -6.14
C THR A 380 -26.02 -24.43 -5.41
N GLU A 381 -25.57 -25.43 -6.16
CA GLU A 381 -25.06 -26.69 -5.62
C GLU A 381 -23.55 -26.68 -5.42
N ASN A 382 -22.81 -25.88 -6.20
CA ASN A 382 -21.35 -25.87 -6.20
C ASN A 382 -20.80 -24.67 -5.42
N ARG A 383 -20.22 -24.92 -4.26
CA ARG A 383 -19.39 -23.94 -3.57
C ARG A 383 -18.04 -23.83 -4.27
N LEU A 384 -17.44 -22.63 -4.21
CA LEU A 384 -16.05 -22.48 -4.62
C LEU A 384 -15.16 -23.32 -3.70
N GLN A 385 -14.40 -24.23 -4.29
CA GLN A 385 -13.50 -25.12 -3.57
C GLN A 385 -12.12 -25.05 -4.22
N TYR A 386 -11.11 -25.25 -3.41
CA TYR A 386 -9.73 -25.41 -3.84
C TYR A 386 -9.05 -26.44 -2.94
N ALA A 387 -8.01 -27.05 -3.43
CA ALA A 387 -7.14 -27.94 -2.67
C ALA A 387 -5.71 -27.42 -2.75
N VAL A 388 -4.97 -27.60 -1.69
CA VAL A 388 -3.55 -27.26 -1.59
C VAL A 388 -2.76 -28.52 -1.36
N SER A 389 -1.68 -28.73 -2.09
CA SER A 389 -0.73 -29.81 -1.89
C SER A 389 0.66 -29.24 -1.69
N VAL A 390 1.44 -29.84 -0.81
CA VAL A 390 2.85 -29.53 -0.59
C VAL A 390 3.65 -30.79 -0.85
N ASN A 391 4.60 -30.75 -1.80
CA ASN A 391 5.38 -31.90 -2.22
C ASN A 391 4.51 -33.14 -2.53
N ASP A 392 3.47 -32.96 -3.33
CA ASP A 392 2.49 -33.97 -3.74
C ASP A 392 1.62 -34.54 -2.60
N VAL A 393 1.68 -33.98 -1.41
CA VAL A 393 0.81 -34.34 -0.28
C VAL A 393 -0.27 -33.29 -0.12
N GLN A 394 -1.54 -33.72 -0.28
CA GLN A 394 -2.68 -32.81 -0.08
C GLN A 394 -2.79 -32.42 1.39
N MET A 395 -2.88 -31.12 1.63
CA MET A 395 -3.06 -30.54 2.96
C MET A 395 -4.54 -30.54 3.31
N GLN A 396 -4.81 -30.77 4.58
CA GLN A 396 -6.15 -30.56 5.14
C GLN A 396 -6.31 -29.06 5.41
N ILE A 397 -7.29 -28.44 4.79
CA ILE A 397 -7.61 -27.01 4.93
C ILE A 397 -8.88 -26.87 5.76
#